data_751984cc886d506f5cfa438da3903f28
#
_entry.id   751984cc886d506f5cfa438da3903f28
#
_cell.length_a   1.000
_cell.length_b   1.000
_cell.length_c   1.000
_cell.angle_alpha   90.00
_cell.angle_beta   90.00
_cell.angle_gamma   90.00
#
_symmetry.space_group_name_H-M   'P 1'
#
loop_
_entity.id
_entity.type
_entity.pdbx_description
1 polymer ?
#
loop_
_entity_poly.entity_id
_entity_poly.type
_entity_poly.pdbx_seq_one_letter_code
_entity_poly.pdbx_strand_id
1 'polypeptide(L)'
;MGEARFHLPGLRKNFPLNMMVINLLESDPEWFRDGVKIESVYGEFPMSLWNGGRGSNDDQCSAEYVTNVIRTLNSHNVSVRLTFTNMTLTEYECADPYCNFCLDEIAKDERNAVIIFSPILEKYIRDKYPKMKMVSSTCKRLTDVDRVNEELEKPYSLVVLDYDFNNKFDKLAEINHHDRCEILINAICTPNCPRRSDHYRNIAENQRIKLKNRTMPPEHQIPQKPWSCEYYRESNYYKIKDYPTFVSPEAIFGKYSEELGFHNFKIEGRTDNYFSLVETYSNFLIKPEYQGLFRIKIIEALVGNKLITYTKPKPQRFVLPGKE
;
A
#
# COMPACT_ATOMS: atom_id res chain seq x y z
N MET A 1 11.47 23.87 -2.50
CA MET A 1 11.34 22.40 -2.51
C MET A 1 9.97 22.01 -3.01
N GLY A 2 9.90 21.05 -3.93
CA GLY A 2 8.64 20.56 -4.47
C GLY A 2 7.78 19.86 -3.40
N GLU A 3 6.45 19.92 -3.53
CA GLU A 3 5.52 19.17 -2.69
C GLU A 3 5.64 17.67 -2.99
N ALA A 4 5.77 16.84 -1.96
CA ALA A 4 5.79 15.38 -2.06
C ALA A 4 4.62 14.78 -1.27
N ARG A 5 3.62 14.23 -1.99
CA ARG A 5 2.40 13.64 -1.45
C ARG A 5 2.62 12.14 -1.27
N PHE A 6 2.63 11.68 -0.03
CA PHE A 6 2.85 10.28 0.28
C PHE A 6 1.53 9.53 0.49
N HIS A 7 1.47 8.31 -0.04
CA HIS A 7 0.36 7.38 0.08
C HIS A 7 0.82 6.19 0.93
N LEU A 8 0.32 6.12 2.18
CA LEU A 8 0.77 5.15 3.18
C LEU A 8 0.00 3.82 3.07
N PRO A 9 0.65 2.66 3.33
CA PRO A 9 0.03 1.36 3.16
C PRO A 9 -0.77 0.89 4.38
N GLY A 10 -1.92 0.27 4.15
CA GLY A 10 -2.63 -0.58 5.12
C GLY A 10 -3.69 0.12 5.96
N LEU A 11 -4.95 -0.23 5.71
CA LEU A 11 -6.13 0.29 6.42
C LEU A 11 -6.48 -0.51 7.69
N ARG A 12 -6.02 -1.76 7.81
CA ARG A 12 -6.29 -2.60 8.98
C ARG A 12 -5.05 -2.78 9.83
N LYS A 13 -4.06 -3.53 9.33
CA LYS A 13 -2.85 -3.88 10.09
C LYS A 13 -2.05 -2.63 10.49
N ASN A 14 -1.83 -1.71 9.56
CA ASN A 14 -0.94 -0.56 9.76
C ASN A 14 -1.69 0.71 10.20
N PHE A 15 -3.02 0.67 10.34
CA PHE A 15 -3.82 1.83 10.73
C PHE A 15 -3.30 2.50 12.02
N PRO A 16 -3.00 1.77 13.12
CA PRO A 16 -2.46 2.42 14.31
C PRO A 16 -1.14 3.15 14.07
N LEU A 17 -0.20 2.53 13.36
CA LEU A 17 1.08 3.17 13.01
C LEU A 17 0.87 4.39 12.12
N ASN A 18 0.00 4.28 11.11
CA ASN A 18 -0.30 5.41 10.22
C ASN A 18 -0.87 6.60 11.02
N MET A 19 -1.76 6.34 11.98
CA MET A 19 -2.29 7.41 12.85
C MET A 19 -1.23 8.03 13.74
N MET A 20 -0.28 7.24 14.28
CA MET A 20 0.85 7.79 15.05
C MET A 20 1.69 8.76 14.19
N VAL A 21 1.95 8.40 12.94
CA VAL A 21 2.74 9.24 12.02
C VAL A 21 1.96 10.48 11.58
N ILE A 22 0.65 10.37 11.31
CA ILE A 22 -0.22 11.50 10.97
C ILE A 22 -0.29 12.49 12.13
N ASN A 23 -0.56 12.00 13.34
CA ASN A 23 -0.59 12.84 14.54
C ASN A 23 0.77 13.52 14.79
N LEU A 24 1.88 12.82 14.55
CA LEU A 24 3.20 13.39 14.70
C LEU A 24 3.48 14.48 13.66
N LEU A 25 3.02 14.33 12.42
CA LEU A 25 3.13 15.38 11.40
C LEU A 25 2.35 16.64 11.79
N GLU A 26 1.23 16.48 12.49
CA GLU A 26 0.42 17.61 12.98
C GLU A 26 1.04 18.28 14.21
N SER A 27 1.68 17.51 15.12
CA SER A 27 2.22 18.03 16.38
C SER A 27 3.65 18.54 16.27
N ASP A 28 4.49 17.89 15.47
CA ASP A 28 5.93 18.14 15.35
C ASP A 28 6.34 18.18 13.85
N PRO A 29 5.74 19.08 13.03
CA PRO A 29 5.97 19.13 11.59
C PRO A 29 7.42 19.43 11.20
N GLU A 30 8.19 20.06 12.06
CA GLU A 30 9.62 20.36 11.85
C GLU A 30 10.48 19.10 11.76
N TRP A 31 10.02 17.94 12.25
CA TRP A 31 10.73 16.68 12.12
C TRP A 31 10.66 16.11 10.71
N PHE A 32 9.64 16.50 9.96
CA PHE A 32 9.40 16.00 8.61
C PHE A 32 10.22 16.78 7.58
N ARG A 33 10.58 16.09 6.49
CA ARG A 33 11.24 16.76 5.36
C ARG A 33 10.33 17.86 4.80
N ASP A 34 10.90 18.94 4.36
CA ASP A 34 10.15 20.06 3.82
C ASP A 34 9.37 19.60 2.56
N GLY A 35 8.11 20.00 2.49
CA GLY A 35 7.19 19.62 1.40
C GLY A 35 6.53 18.24 1.55
N VAL A 36 6.79 17.48 2.62
CA VAL A 36 6.10 16.23 2.91
C VAL A 36 4.63 16.48 3.24
N LYS A 37 3.74 15.75 2.57
CA LYS A 37 2.32 15.66 2.87
C LYS A 37 1.87 14.21 2.88
N ILE A 38 1.10 13.79 3.87
CA ILE A 38 0.42 12.50 3.87
C ILE A 38 -0.95 12.71 3.20
N GLU A 39 -1.06 12.29 1.94
CA GLU A 39 -2.25 12.53 1.12
C GLU A 39 -3.33 11.47 1.32
N SER A 40 -2.91 10.21 1.49
CA SER A 40 -3.86 9.11 1.68
C SER A 40 -3.27 7.94 2.43
N VAL A 41 -4.18 7.14 3.02
CA VAL A 41 -3.88 5.75 3.40
C VAL A 41 -4.61 4.83 2.42
N TYR A 42 -3.88 3.89 1.82
CA TYR A 42 -4.46 2.95 0.86
C TYR A 42 -4.38 1.50 1.36
N GLY A 43 -5.34 0.70 0.96
CA GLY A 43 -5.35 -0.71 1.34
C GLY A 43 -6.73 -1.33 1.15
N GLU A 44 -6.94 -2.40 1.89
CA GLU A 44 -8.20 -3.11 1.97
C GLU A 44 -8.62 -3.30 3.41
N PHE A 45 -9.92 -3.55 3.58
CA PHE A 45 -10.41 -4.26 4.75
C PHE A 45 -10.37 -5.76 4.45
N PRO A 46 -9.86 -6.60 5.38
CA PRO A 46 -9.64 -8.03 5.14
C PRO A 46 -10.86 -8.75 4.60
N MET A 47 -10.64 -9.80 3.80
CA MET A 47 -11.67 -10.64 3.22
C MET A 47 -12.63 -9.93 2.25
N SER A 48 -12.21 -8.83 1.64
CA SER A 48 -12.91 -8.19 0.54
C SER A 48 -12.70 -8.98 -0.76
N LEU A 49 -13.78 -9.35 -1.45
CA LEU A 49 -13.72 -10.08 -2.71
C LEU A 49 -13.08 -9.26 -3.85
N TRP A 50 -13.28 -7.94 -3.84
CA TRP A 50 -12.74 -7.06 -4.88
C TRP A 50 -11.27 -6.75 -4.72
N ASN A 51 -10.67 -7.15 -3.60
CA ASN A 51 -9.25 -7.00 -3.34
C ASN A 51 -8.41 -7.99 -4.16
N GLY A 52 -7.18 -7.59 -4.49
CA GLY A 52 -6.22 -8.42 -5.22
C GLY A 52 -5.50 -9.48 -4.38
N GLY A 53 -5.92 -9.74 -3.13
CA GLY A 53 -5.42 -10.81 -2.29
C GLY A 53 -4.14 -10.53 -1.50
N ARG A 54 -3.66 -9.29 -1.48
CA ARG A 54 -2.47 -8.89 -0.70
C ARG A 54 -2.77 -8.48 0.74
N GLY A 55 -4.04 -8.61 1.16
CA GLY A 55 -4.47 -8.33 2.52
C GLY A 55 -4.04 -9.38 3.53
N SER A 56 -4.25 -9.09 4.80
CA SER A 56 -4.01 -10.02 5.88
C SER A 56 -4.95 -11.23 5.81
N ASN A 57 -4.60 -12.28 6.55
CA ASN A 57 -5.48 -13.44 6.74
C ASN A 57 -6.53 -13.20 7.85
N ASP A 58 -6.65 -11.95 8.35
CA ASP A 58 -7.60 -11.59 9.37
C ASP A 58 -9.04 -11.74 8.88
N ASP A 59 -9.98 -11.83 9.82
CA ASP A 59 -11.41 -11.84 9.54
C ASP A 59 -11.91 -10.50 9.01
N GLN A 60 -13.10 -10.51 8.42
CA GLN A 60 -13.79 -9.29 8.01
C GLN A 60 -13.90 -8.32 9.19
N CYS A 61 -13.68 -7.05 8.91
CA CYS A 61 -13.91 -6.00 9.89
C CYS A 61 -15.42 -5.79 10.11
N SER A 62 -15.80 -5.43 11.33
CA SER A 62 -17.16 -4.97 11.60
C SER A 62 -17.46 -3.67 10.83
N ALA A 63 -18.74 -3.42 10.55
CA ALA A 63 -19.18 -2.19 9.93
C ALA A 63 -18.72 -0.94 10.71
N GLU A 64 -18.81 -1.01 12.04
CA GLU A 64 -18.37 0.06 12.93
C GLU A 64 -16.86 0.36 12.77
N TYR A 65 -16.03 -0.69 12.71
CA TYR A 65 -14.59 -0.52 12.51
C TYR A 65 -14.27 0.14 11.17
N VAL A 66 -14.89 -0.34 10.08
CA VAL A 66 -14.71 0.24 8.73
C VAL A 66 -15.07 1.71 8.72
N THR A 67 -16.26 2.06 9.23
CA THR A 67 -16.74 3.44 9.30
C THR A 67 -15.82 4.31 10.16
N ASN A 68 -15.36 3.81 11.31
CA ASN A 68 -14.48 4.56 12.21
C ASN A 68 -13.11 4.83 11.58
N VAL A 69 -12.49 3.85 10.92
CA VAL A 69 -11.20 4.04 10.23
C VAL A 69 -11.30 5.10 9.15
N ILE A 70 -12.34 5.02 8.30
CA ILE A 70 -12.54 5.98 7.21
C ILE A 70 -12.77 7.39 7.77
N ARG A 71 -13.69 7.52 8.72
CA ARG A 71 -14.01 8.82 9.35
C ARG A 71 -12.80 9.44 10.04
N THR A 72 -12.01 8.62 10.77
CA THR A 72 -10.81 9.11 11.47
C THR A 72 -9.80 9.66 10.47
N LEU A 73 -9.46 8.93 9.41
CA LEU A 73 -8.54 9.42 8.38
C LEU A 73 -9.05 10.71 7.73
N ASN A 74 -10.33 10.74 7.37
CA ASN A 74 -10.93 11.93 6.75
C ASN A 74 -10.97 13.15 7.68
N SER A 75 -11.10 12.96 9.01
CA SER A 75 -11.03 14.07 9.98
C SER A 75 -9.64 14.70 10.09
N HIS A 76 -8.58 13.96 9.73
CA HIS A 76 -7.20 14.46 9.60
C HIS A 76 -6.86 14.95 8.17
N ASN A 77 -7.85 15.19 7.32
CA ASN A 77 -7.68 15.53 5.90
C ASN A 77 -6.89 14.53 5.08
N VAL A 78 -6.81 13.28 5.53
CA VAL A 78 -6.18 12.16 4.82
C VAL A 78 -7.24 11.34 4.11
N SER A 79 -7.09 11.15 2.79
CA SER A 79 -8.05 10.37 2.01
C SER A 79 -7.84 8.87 2.18
N VAL A 80 -8.92 8.09 1.99
CA VAL A 80 -8.90 6.63 1.99
C VAL A 80 -8.94 6.14 0.55
N ARG A 81 -8.05 5.19 0.19
CA ARG A 81 -8.05 4.56 -1.13
C ARG A 81 -8.20 3.05 -1.00
N LEU A 82 -9.38 2.52 -1.32
CA LEU A 82 -9.61 1.07 -1.32
C LEU A 82 -8.96 0.41 -2.53
N THR A 83 -8.22 -0.69 -2.28
CA THR A 83 -7.56 -1.46 -3.34
C THR A 83 -8.50 -2.53 -3.89
N PHE A 84 -9.25 -2.20 -4.93
CA PHE A 84 -10.15 -3.09 -5.63
C PHE A 84 -9.48 -3.64 -6.89
N THR A 85 -8.42 -4.43 -6.65
CA THR A 85 -7.47 -4.86 -7.69
C THR A 85 -7.57 -6.35 -8.04
N ASN A 86 -8.67 -7.02 -7.69
CA ASN A 86 -8.90 -8.39 -8.09
C ASN A 86 -9.11 -8.47 -9.62
N MET A 87 -8.21 -9.19 -10.28
CA MET A 87 -8.19 -9.29 -11.75
C MET A 87 -9.05 -10.45 -12.30
N THR A 88 -9.75 -11.17 -11.43
CA THR A 88 -10.55 -12.36 -11.81
C THR A 88 -12.03 -12.18 -11.54
N LEU A 89 -12.50 -10.95 -11.35
CA LEU A 89 -13.89 -10.64 -11.04
C LEU A 89 -14.83 -10.86 -12.23
N THR A 90 -16.04 -11.33 -11.92
CA THR A 90 -17.19 -11.45 -12.83
C THR A 90 -18.24 -10.39 -12.49
N GLU A 91 -19.17 -10.13 -13.40
CA GLU A 91 -20.25 -9.18 -13.17
C GLU A 91 -21.11 -9.50 -11.94
N TYR A 92 -21.40 -10.80 -11.72
CA TYR A 92 -22.16 -11.25 -10.55
C TYR A 92 -21.48 -10.85 -9.22
N GLU A 93 -20.17 -10.83 -9.19
CA GLU A 93 -19.39 -10.53 -7.98
C GLU A 93 -19.35 -9.03 -7.66
N CYS A 94 -19.81 -8.17 -8.55
CA CYS A 94 -20.05 -6.75 -8.24
C CYS A 94 -21.17 -6.54 -7.22
N ALA A 95 -22.01 -7.55 -6.98
CA ALA A 95 -23.08 -7.49 -5.97
C ALA A 95 -22.61 -7.89 -4.55
N ASP A 96 -21.31 -8.15 -4.32
CA ASP A 96 -20.79 -8.54 -3.00
C ASP A 96 -21.18 -7.51 -1.93
N PRO A 97 -21.91 -7.90 -0.86
CA PRO A 97 -22.45 -6.96 0.12
C PRO A 97 -21.39 -6.25 0.94
N TYR A 98 -20.29 -6.97 1.30
CA TYR A 98 -19.23 -6.39 2.11
C TYR A 98 -18.41 -5.37 1.33
N CYS A 99 -18.08 -5.69 0.08
CA CYS A 99 -17.38 -4.77 -0.80
C CYS A 99 -18.20 -3.51 -1.11
N ASN A 100 -19.50 -3.69 -1.34
CA ASN A 100 -20.43 -2.57 -1.55
C ASN A 100 -20.54 -1.70 -0.29
N PHE A 101 -20.65 -2.29 0.89
CA PHE A 101 -20.65 -1.53 2.14
C PHE A 101 -19.38 -0.67 2.27
N CYS A 102 -18.18 -1.25 2.03
CA CYS A 102 -16.95 -0.49 2.06
C CYS A 102 -16.91 0.64 1.02
N LEU A 103 -17.42 0.39 -0.19
CA LEU A 103 -17.53 1.40 -1.24
C LEU A 103 -18.49 2.53 -0.84
N ASP A 104 -19.67 2.18 -0.27
CA ASP A 104 -20.65 3.15 0.19
C ASP A 104 -20.10 4.05 1.31
N GLU A 105 -19.27 3.48 2.20
CA GLU A 105 -18.63 4.26 3.26
C GLU A 105 -17.60 5.26 2.73
N ILE A 106 -16.73 4.87 1.78
CA ILE A 106 -15.77 5.83 1.22
C ILE A 106 -16.42 6.86 0.29
N ALA A 107 -17.57 6.55 -0.31
CA ALA A 107 -18.31 7.47 -1.18
C ALA A 107 -18.90 8.68 -0.44
N LYS A 108 -18.92 8.66 0.90
CA LYS A 108 -19.41 9.78 1.73
C LYS A 108 -18.47 10.99 1.72
N ASP A 109 -17.21 10.83 1.29
CA ASP A 109 -16.25 11.93 1.17
C ASP A 109 -15.60 11.90 -0.23
N GLU A 110 -15.75 12.99 -0.98
CA GLU A 110 -15.24 13.13 -2.36
C GLU A 110 -13.71 13.11 -2.47
N ARG A 111 -12.97 13.20 -1.36
CA ARG A 111 -11.51 13.05 -1.33
C ARG A 111 -11.08 11.60 -1.50
N ASN A 112 -11.91 10.65 -1.07
CA ASN A 112 -11.64 9.23 -1.13
C ASN A 112 -11.62 8.70 -2.58
N ALA A 113 -10.99 7.54 -2.77
CA ALA A 113 -10.83 6.94 -4.08
C ALA A 113 -10.83 5.40 -4.03
N VAL A 114 -10.94 4.78 -5.19
CA VAL A 114 -10.67 3.36 -5.40
C VAL A 114 -9.45 3.18 -6.31
N ILE A 115 -8.59 2.22 -5.99
CA ILE A 115 -7.52 1.76 -6.89
C ILE A 115 -8.07 0.57 -7.64
N ILE A 116 -8.21 0.69 -8.97
CA ILE A 116 -9.01 -0.23 -9.78
C ILE A 116 -8.16 -0.96 -10.84
N PHE A 117 -8.47 -2.25 -11.06
CA PHE A 117 -7.91 -3.06 -12.13
C PHE A 117 -8.98 -3.53 -13.13
N SER A 118 -10.09 -4.07 -12.63
CA SER A 118 -11.13 -4.75 -13.42
C SER A 118 -12.01 -3.75 -14.18
N PRO A 119 -12.10 -3.81 -15.51
CA PRO A 119 -13.02 -2.97 -16.28
C PRO A 119 -14.51 -3.18 -15.91
N ILE A 120 -14.86 -4.42 -15.53
CA ILE A 120 -16.23 -4.76 -15.08
C ILE A 120 -16.55 -3.99 -13.80
N LEU A 121 -15.66 -4.05 -12.82
CA LEU A 121 -15.86 -3.35 -11.55
C LEU A 121 -15.76 -1.83 -11.72
N GLU A 122 -14.88 -1.35 -12.60
CA GLU A 122 -14.78 0.08 -12.93
C GLU A 122 -16.11 0.60 -13.46
N LYS A 123 -16.70 -0.09 -14.45
CA LYS A 123 -18.00 0.27 -14.99
C LYS A 123 -19.07 0.28 -13.90
N TYR A 124 -19.15 -0.77 -13.09
CA TYR A 124 -20.10 -0.86 -11.98
C TYR A 124 -20.00 0.31 -11.01
N ILE A 125 -18.77 0.68 -10.61
CA ILE A 125 -18.56 1.79 -9.66
C ILE A 125 -18.90 3.15 -10.31
N ARG A 126 -18.53 3.36 -11.57
CA ARG A 126 -18.87 4.61 -12.29
C ARG A 126 -20.38 4.79 -12.45
N ASP A 127 -21.08 3.70 -12.73
CA ASP A 127 -22.55 3.74 -12.85
C ASP A 127 -23.20 4.05 -11.48
N LYS A 128 -22.68 3.49 -10.39
CA LYS A 128 -23.20 3.69 -9.03
C LYS A 128 -22.78 5.03 -8.41
N TYR A 129 -21.54 5.43 -8.61
CA TYR A 129 -20.92 6.64 -8.06
C TYR A 129 -20.14 7.40 -9.14
N PRO A 130 -20.83 8.19 -10.00
CA PRO A 130 -20.16 8.88 -11.13
C PRO A 130 -19.03 9.83 -10.72
N LYS A 131 -19.06 10.36 -9.49
CA LYS A 131 -18.05 11.28 -8.96
C LYS A 131 -16.90 10.57 -8.23
N MET A 132 -16.96 9.24 -8.05
CA MET A 132 -15.91 8.50 -7.35
C MET A 132 -14.57 8.66 -8.05
N LYS A 133 -13.57 9.14 -7.33
CA LYS A 133 -12.20 9.19 -7.83
C LYS A 133 -11.66 7.77 -8.02
N MET A 134 -11.06 7.54 -9.17
CA MET A 134 -10.44 6.26 -9.50
C MET A 134 -8.97 6.43 -9.79
N VAL A 135 -8.18 5.50 -9.28
CA VAL A 135 -6.74 5.40 -9.51
C VAL A 135 -6.47 4.15 -10.32
N SER A 136 -5.82 4.30 -11.47
CA SER A 136 -5.42 3.16 -12.30
C SER A 136 -4.32 2.36 -11.61
N SER A 137 -4.52 1.05 -11.44
CA SER A 137 -3.62 0.18 -10.67
C SER A 137 -2.35 -0.18 -11.44
N THR A 138 -1.20 -0.21 -10.76
CA THR A 138 0.06 -0.78 -11.27
C THR A 138 -0.08 -2.27 -11.70
N CYS A 139 -1.12 -2.97 -11.22
CA CYS A 139 -1.41 -4.34 -11.66
C CYS A 139 -1.76 -4.43 -13.15
N LYS A 140 -2.11 -3.33 -13.80
CA LYS A 140 -2.31 -3.26 -15.27
C LYS A 140 -1.03 -3.44 -16.06
N ARG A 141 0.13 -3.32 -15.41
CA ARG A 141 1.44 -3.55 -16.04
C ARG A 141 1.66 -2.67 -17.29
N LEU A 142 1.47 -1.38 -17.14
CA LEU A 142 1.78 -0.40 -18.16
C LEU A 142 3.30 -0.15 -18.15
N THR A 143 4.05 -0.89 -18.96
CA THR A 143 5.53 -0.87 -18.98
C THR A 143 6.11 -0.13 -20.18
N ASP A 144 5.24 0.44 -20.99
CA ASP A 144 5.54 1.20 -22.19
C ASP A 144 4.99 2.62 -22.04
N VAL A 145 5.74 3.64 -22.50
CA VAL A 145 5.39 5.07 -22.38
C VAL A 145 4.08 5.39 -23.09
N ASP A 146 3.89 4.88 -24.31
CA ASP A 146 2.70 5.17 -25.10
C ASP A 146 1.45 4.64 -24.38
N ARG A 147 1.51 3.43 -23.85
CA ARG A 147 0.40 2.84 -23.08
C ARG A 147 0.12 3.59 -21.77
N VAL A 148 1.15 4.14 -21.12
CA VAL A 148 0.97 5.02 -19.95
C VAL A 148 0.25 6.30 -20.36
N ASN A 149 0.69 6.93 -21.44
CA ASN A 149 0.09 8.15 -21.96
C ASN A 149 -1.37 7.92 -22.40
N GLU A 150 -1.68 6.79 -23.08
CA GLU A 150 -3.06 6.40 -23.38
C GLU A 150 -3.92 6.21 -22.12
N GLU A 151 -3.36 5.64 -21.04
CA GLU A 151 -4.09 5.47 -19.78
C GLU A 151 -4.33 6.81 -19.08
N LEU A 152 -3.40 7.75 -19.18
CA LEU A 152 -3.53 9.11 -18.64
C LEU A 152 -4.62 9.94 -19.34
N GLU A 153 -4.99 9.63 -20.58
CA GLU A 153 -6.13 10.26 -21.26
C GLU A 153 -7.51 9.79 -20.71
N LYS A 154 -7.54 8.67 -19.97
CA LYS A 154 -8.76 8.19 -19.35
C LYS A 154 -9.08 8.99 -18.08
N PRO A 155 -10.36 8.95 -17.61
CA PRO A 155 -10.81 9.73 -16.46
C PRO A 155 -10.37 9.11 -15.11
N TYR A 156 -9.07 8.83 -14.97
CA TYR A 156 -8.46 8.47 -13.68
C TYR A 156 -7.94 9.73 -13.00
N SER A 157 -8.08 9.79 -11.68
CA SER A 157 -7.46 10.86 -10.89
C SER A 157 -5.94 10.71 -10.83
N LEU A 158 -5.45 9.47 -10.76
CA LEU A 158 -4.04 9.12 -10.83
C LEU A 158 -3.84 7.81 -11.61
N VAL A 159 -2.67 7.66 -12.20
CA VAL A 159 -2.16 6.41 -12.79
C VAL A 159 -0.93 5.98 -12.03
N VAL A 160 -0.97 4.78 -11.40
CA VAL A 160 0.19 4.22 -10.70
C VAL A 160 1.13 3.61 -11.73
N LEU A 161 2.28 4.23 -11.92
CA LEU A 161 3.29 3.75 -12.87
C LEU A 161 3.83 2.38 -12.44
N ASP A 162 4.20 1.57 -13.42
CA ASP A 162 4.95 0.36 -13.13
C ASP A 162 6.35 0.74 -12.63
N TYR A 163 6.80 0.09 -11.56
CA TYR A 163 8.13 0.36 -10.99
C TYR A 163 9.30 -0.06 -11.90
N ASP A 164 9.00 -0.63 -13.06
CA ASP A 164 9.99 -0.80 -14.13
C ASP A 164 10.46 0.54 -14.72
N PHE A 165 9.72 1.65 -14.50
CA PHE A 165 10.13 3.02 -14.83
C PHE A 165 11.04 3.67 -13.78
N ASN A 166 11.09 3.15 -12.55
CA ASN A 166 11.82 3.77 -11.47
C ASN A 166 13.28 4.03 -11.86
N ASN A 167 13.73 5.28 -11.62
CA ASN A 167 15.07 5.80 -11.92
C ASN A 167 15.45 5.82 -13.42
N LYS A 168 14.51 5.58 -14.33
CA LYS A 168 14.70 5.73 -15.78
C LYS A 168 14.23 7.11 -16.22
N PHE A 169 14.97 8.13 -15.86
CA PHE A 169 14.55 9.53 -16.00
C PHE A 169 14.27 9.95 -17.44
N ASP A 170 14.99 9.43 -18.41
CA ASP A 170 14.74 9.70 -19.84
C ASP A 170 13.33 9.24 -20.22
N LYS A 171 12.94 8.03 -19.85
CA LYS A 171 11.58 7.50 -20.09
C LYS A 171 10.51 8.20 -19.29
N LEU A 172 10.83 8.57 -18.04
CA LEU A 172 9.89 9.31 -17.19
C LEU A 172 9.59 10.70 -17.76
N ALA A 173 10.56 11.35 -18.40
CA ALA A 173 10.38 12.65 -19.04
C ALA A 173 9.48 12.61 -20.29
N GLU A 174 9.30 11.42 -20.92
CA GLU A 174 8.42 11.23 -22.09
C GLU A 174 6.94 11.00 -21.69
N ILE A 175 6.67 10.78 -20.38
CA ILE A 175 5.31 10.58 -19.87
C ILE A 175 4.60 11.94 -19.78
N ASN A 176 3.33 11.97 -20.18
CA ASN A 176 2.49 13.15 -20.04
C ASN A 176 1.91 13.27 -18.62
N HIS A 177 1.45 14.48 -18.24
CA HIS A 177 0.69 14.67 -16.99
C HIS A 177 1.37 14.09 -15.73
N HIS A 178 2.64 14.44 -15.50
CA HIS A 178 3.42 13.96 -14.35
C HIS A 178 2.70 14.16 -13.02
N ASP A 179 1.93 15.23 -12.86
CA ASP A 179 1.10 15.54 -11.69
C ASP A 179 -0.01 14.49 -11.42
N ARG A 180 -0.42 13.73 -12.46
CA ARG A 180 -1.38 12.62 -12.39
C ARG A 180 -0.72 11.25 -12.31
N CYS A 181 0.59 11.16 -12.21
CA CYS A 181 1.32 9.91 -12.02
C CYS A 181 1.62 9.65 -10.55
N GLU A 182 1.54 8.39 -10.15
CA GLU A 182 1.92 7.92 -8.80
C GLU A 182 3.09 6.94 -8.92
N ILE A 183 4.19 7.21 -8.20
CA ILE A 183 5.43 6.42 -8.21
C ILE A 183 5.46 5.48 -7.00
N LEU A 184 5.62 4.18 -7.21
CA LEU A 184 5.84 3.19 -6.15
C LEU A 184 7.33 3.18 -5.79
N ILE A 185 7.72 3.75 -4.64
CA ILE A 185 9.11 4.14 -4.35
C ILE A 185 9.99 3.07 -3.74
N ASN A 186 9.41 1.99 -3.20
CA ASN A 186 10.12 0.93 -2.49
C ASN A 186 9.66 -0.48 -2.90
N ALA A 187 9.41 -0.69 -4.19
CA ALA A 187 8.98 -1.99 -4.69
C ALA A 187 10.07 -3.06 -4.54
N ILE A 188 9.68 -4.22 -4.02
CA ILE A 188 10.60 -5.34 -3.74
C ILE A 188 10.79 -6.30 -4.92
N CYS A 189 9.97 -6.21 -5.95
CA CYS A 189 9.99 -7.13 -7.07
C CYS A 189 11.11 -6.79 -8.07
N THR A 190 11.60 -7.80 -8.77
CA THR A 190 12.60 -7.62 -9.85
C THR A 190 12.04 -6.78 -11.00
N PRO A 191 12.80 -5.82 -11.55
CA PRO A 191 12.42 -5.10 -12.77
C PRO A 191 12.22 -6.08 -13.94
N ASN A 192 11.27 -5.73 -14.83
CA ASN A 192 10.94 -6.49 -16.03
C ASN A 192 10.59 -7.98 -15.76
N CYS A 193 10.07 -8.30 -14.57
CA CYS A 193 9.69 -9.67 -14.24
C CYS A 193 8.62 -10.20 -15.20
N PRO A 194 8.91 -11.26 -15.99
CA PRO A 194 7.96 -11.79 -16.98
C PRO A 194 6.76 -12.48 -16.32
N ARG A 195 6.91 -12.93 -15.07
CA ARG A 195 5.88 -13.68 -14.31
C ARG A 195 5.01 -12.80 -13.43
N ARG A 196 5.19 -11.47 -13.43
CA ARG A 196 4.50 -10.57 -12.49
C ARG A 196 2.99 -10.60 -12.64
N SER A 197 2.47 -10.64 -13.87
CA SER A 197 1.03 -10.73 -14.13
C SER A 197 0.44 -12.04 -13.61
N ASP A 198 1.15 -13.16 -13.80
CA ASP A 198 0.73 -14.47 -13.30
C ASP A 198 0.76 -14.53 -11.78
N HIS A 199 1.76 -13.89 -11.16
CA HIS A 199 1.82 -13.75 -9.71
C HIS A 199 0.60 -12.96 -9.15
N TYR A 200 0.25 -11.85 -9.77
CA TYR A 200 -0.93 -11.08 -9.37
C TYR A 200 -2.22 -11.89 -9.53
N ARG A 201 -2.33 -12.67 -10.62
CA ARG A 201 -3.46 -13.59 -10.84
C ARG A 201 -3.50 -14.68 -9.78
N ASN A 202 -2.38 -15.32 -9.48
CA ASN A 202 -2.29 -16.35 -8.43
C ASN A 202 -2.74 -15.82 -7.07
N ILE A 203 -2.30 -14.61 -6.68
CA ILE A 203 -2.70 -13.98 -5.42
C ILE A 203 -4.22 -13.72 -5.41
N ALA A 204 -4.80 -13.21 -6.50
CA ALA A 204 -6.23 -12.94 -6.61
C ALA A 204 -7.07 -14.23 -6.54
N GLU A 205 -6.63 -15.31 -7.21
CA GLU A 205 -7.28 -16.62 -7.16
C GLU A 205 -7.22 -17.22 -5.75
N ASN A 206 -6.08 -17.12 -5.07
CA ASN A 206 -5.93 -17.59 -3.69
C ASN A 206 -6.81 -16.79 -2.71
N GLN A 207 -7.03 -15.49 -2.94
CA GLN A 207 -8.00 -14.70 -2.18
C GLN A 207 -9.42 -15.28 -2.33
N ARG A 208 -9.83 -15.63 -3.54
CA ARG A 208 -11.13 -16.27 -3.78
C ARG A 208 -11.26 -17.63 -3.11
N ILE A 209 -10.20 -18.44 -3.12
CA ILE A 209 -10.15 -19.74 -2.42
C ILE A 209 -10.32 -19.52 -0.91
N LYS A 210 -9.61 -18.58 -0.31
CA LYS A 210 -9.74 -18.23 1.12
C LYS A 210 -11.18 -17.83 1.47
N LEU A 211 -11.82 -16.99 0.65
CA LEU A 211 -13.19 -16.57 0.86
C LEU A 211 -14.17 -17.75 0.82
N LYS A 212 -14.03 -18.65 -0.15
CA LYS A 212 -14.84 -19.87 -0.25
C LYS A 212 -14.64 -20.78 0.96
N ASN A 213 -13.40 -20.98 1.37
CA ASN A 213 -13.06 -21.88 2.48
C ASN A 213 -13.62 -21.44 3.83
N ARG A 214 -13.97 -20.15 4.01
CA ARG A 214 -14.59 -19.68 5.27
C ARG A 214 -15.90 -20.40 5.63
N THR A 215 -16.66 -20.80 4.63
CA THR A 215 -17.96 -21.46 4.81
C THR A 215 -17.90 -22.96 4.59
N MET A 216 -16.73 -23.51 4.27
CA MET A 216 -16.52 -24.93 4.01
C MET A 216 -16.01 -25.66 5.26
N PRO A 217 -16.51 -26.88 5.51
CA PRO A 217 -15.90 -27.75 6.50
C PRO A 217 -14.44 -28.05 6.18
N PRO A 218 -13.57 -28.29 7.17
CA PRO A 218 -12.13 -28.49 6.95
C PRO A 218 -11.79 -29.55 5.89
N GLU A 219 -12.55 -30.65 5.86
CA GLU A 219 -12.38 -31.77 4.93
C GLU A 219 -12.74 -31.44 3.47
N HIS A 220 -13.46 -30.34 3.24
CA HIS A 220 -13.86 -29.88 1.91
C HIS A 220 -13.12 -28.62 1.45
N GLN A 221 -12.19 -28.10 2.26
CA GLN A 221 -11.47 -26.91 1.91
C GLN A 221 -10.59 -27.09 0.67
N ILE A 222 -10.65 -26.11 -0.20
CA ILE A 222 -9.87 -26.07 -1.44
C ILE A 222 -8.43 -25.65 -1.09
N PRO A 223 -7.41 -26.40 -1.50
CA PRO A 223 -6.04 -26.01 -1.30
C PRO A 223 -5.69 -24.72 -2.06
N GLN A 224 -4.89 -23.86 -1.46
CA GLN A 224 -4.36 -22.70 -2.17
C GLN A 224 -3.42 -23.12 -3.30
N LYS A 225 -3.43 -22.39 -4.40
CA LYS A 225 -2.52 -22.60 -5.52
C LYS A 225 -1.10 -22.20 -5.10
N PRO A 226 -0.12 -23.09 -5.16
CA PRO A 226 1.25 -22.78 -4.81
C PRO A 226 1.83 -21.74 -5.77
N TRP A 227 2.74 -20.94 -5.26
CA TRP A 227 3.54 -20.02 -6.05
C TRP A 227 5.00 -20.12 -5.63
N SER A 228 5.87 -20.45 -6.55
CA SER A 228 7.32 -20.38 -6.38
C SER A 228 7.88 -19.23 -7.22
N CYS A 229 8.75 -18.42 -6.65
CA CYS A 229 9.38 -17.31 -7.34
C CYS A 229 10.90 -17.40 -7.20
N GLU A 230 11.60 -17.57 -8.32
CA GLU A 230 13.06 -17.56 -8.39
C GLU A 230 13.66 -16.15 -8.20
N TYR A 231 12.83 -15.11 -8.35
CA TYR A 231 13.21 -13.71 -8.17
C TYR A 231 12.81 -13.17 -6.79
N TYR A 232 12.40 -14.04 -5.86
CA TYR A 232 11.97 -13.59 -4.54
C TYR A 232 13.07 -12.78 -3.86
N ARG A 233 12.69 -11.64 -3.32
CA ARG A 233 13.54 -10.74 -2.55
C ARG A 233 12.96 -10.51 -1.16
N GLU A 234 13.83 -10.34 -0.19
CA GLU A 234 13.43 -10.11 1.18
C GLU A 234 12.79 -8.74 1.36
N SER A 235 11.57 -8.72 1.89
CA SER A 235 10.83 -7.49 2.15
C SER A 235 11.24 -6.93 3.51
N ASN A 236 12.38 -6.26 3.57
CA ASN A 236 12.71 -5.41 4.71
C ASN A 236 13.45 -4.16 4.24
N TYR A 237 13.35 -3.09 5.02
CA TYR A 237 13.90 -1.79 4.66
C TYR A 237 15.40 -1.84 4.28
N TYR A 238 16.20 -2.57 5.03
CA TYR A 238 17.66 -2.60 4.82
C TYR A 238 18.08 -3.28 3.51
N LYS A 239 17.22 -4.16 2.99
CA LYS A 239 17.45 -4.83 1.71
C LYS A 239 16.84 -4.06 0.54
N ILE A 240 15.67 -3.45 0.77
CA ILE A 240 14.91 -2.74 -0.29
C ILE A 240 15.74 -1.61 -0.89
N LYS A 241 16.48 -0.86 -0.08
CA LYS A 241 17.30 0.27 -0.55
C LYS A 241 18.37 -0.12 -1.57
N ASP A 242 18.77 -1.39 -1.59
CA ASP A 242 19.77 -1.90 -2.53
C ASP A 242 19.16 -2.39 -3.85
N TYR A 243 17.81 -2.35 -3.99
CA TYR A 243 17.12 -2.79 -5.19
C TYR A 243 17.04 -1.69 -6.24
N PRO A 244 17.19 -2.01 -7.53
CA PRO A 244 17.14 -1.01 -8.61
C PRO A 244 15.79 -0.31 -8.76
N THR A 245 14.75 -0.84 -8.12
CA THR A 245 13.40 -0.26 -8.06
C THR A 245 13.24 0.74 -6.91
N PHE A 246 14.21 0.85 -6.02
CA PHE A 246 14.17 1.80 -4.91
C PHE A 246 14.42 3.23 -5.41
N VAL A 247 13.57 4.15 -5.00
CA VAL A 247 13.71 5.58 -5.27
C VAL A 247 14.18 6.26 -3.99
N SER A 248 15.36 6.87 -4.01
CA SER A 248 15.91 7.52 -2.81
C SER A 248 15.13 8.78 -2.44
N PRO A 249 15.15 9.22 -1.17
CA PRO A 249 14.58 10.50 -0.77
C PRO A 249 15.13 11.67 -1.58
N GLU A 250 16.43 11.69 -1.85
CA GLU A 250 17.09 12.75 -2.63
C GLU A 250 16.53 12.80 -4.07
N ALA A 251 16.28 11.62 -4.67
CA ALA A 251 15.65 11.56 -5.99
C ALA A 251 14.20 12.04 -5.93
N ILE A 252 13.43 11.67 -4.89
CA ILE A 252 12.03 12.10 -4.72
C ILE A 252 11.93 13.62 -4.73
N PHE A 253 12.66 14.29 -3.84
CA PHE A 253 12.55 15.74 -3.67
C PHE A 253 13.23 16.53 -4.78
N GLY A 254 14.34 16.05 -5.33
CA GLY A 254 15.06 16.69 -6.44
C GLY A 254 14.52 16.28 -7.81
N LYS A 255 14.98 15.12 -8.30
CA LYS A 255 14.75 14.70 -9.70
C LYS A 255 13.27 14.50 -10.05
N TYR A 256 12.52 13.81 -9.18
CA TYR A 256 11.10 13.55 -9.45
C TYR A 256 10.25 14.79 -9.26
N SER A 257 10.34 15.47 -8.09
CA SER A 257 9.42 16.56 -7.77
C SER A 257 9.83 17.89 -8.38
N GLU A 258 11.08 18.34 -8.21
CA GLU A 258 11.52 19.66 -8.66
C GLU A 258 11.77 19.71 -10.18
N GLU A 259 12.44 18.67 -10.73
CA GLU A 259 12.80 18.72 -12.15
C GLU A 259 11.70 18.18 -13.07
N LEU A 260 11.05 17.06 -12.70
CA LEU A 260 10.07 16.39 -13.56
C LEU A 260 8.61 16.67 -13.19
N GLY A 261 8.30 17.18 -12.01
CA GLY A 261 6.94 17.52 -11.60
C GLY A 261 6.07 16.33 -11.17
N PHE A 262 6.68 15.20 -10.76
CA PHE A 262 5.97 14.12 -10.10
C PHE A 262 5.78 14.45 -8.63
N HIS A 263 4.56 14.36 -8.13
CA HIS A 263 4.24 14.74 -6.76
C HIS A 263 3.65 13.62 -5.90
N ASN A 264 3.25 12.49 -6.49
CA ASN A 264 2.57 11.42 -5.76
C ASN A 264 3.48 10.19 -5.60
N PHE A 265 3.77 9.84 -4.35
CA PHE A 265 4.71 8.79 -3.98
C PHE A 265 4.05 7.75 -3.10
N LYS A 266 4.02 6.50 -3.57
CA LYS A 266 3.38 5.39 -2.87
C LYS A 266 4.41 4.54 -2.16
N ILE A 267 4.20 4.32 -0.87
CA ILE A 267 5.00 3.41 -0.06
C ILE A 267 4.35 2.02 -0.09
N GLU A 268 5.08 0.99 -0.51
CA GLU A 268 4.70 -0.41 -0.34
C GLU A 268 4.95 -0.86 1.12
N GLY A 269 4.18 -1.82 1.64
CA GLY A 269 4.39 -2.32 3.01
C GLY A 269 3.13 -2.79 3.71
N ARG A 270 2.03 -3.10 2.99
CA ARG A 270 0.77 -3.58 3.61
C ARG A 270 0.93 -4.86 4.41
N THR A 271 1.92 -5.69 4.06
CA THR A 271 2.22 -6.97 4.71
C THR A 271 3.46 -6.93 5.59
N ASP A 272 4.20 -5.84 5.59
CA ASP A 272 5.44 -5.68 6.35
C ASP A 272 5.20 -5.69 7.86
N ASN A 273 6.25 -5.96 8.62
CA ASN A 273 6.23 -5.77 10.07
C ASN A 273 6.41 -4.29 10.43
N TYR A 274 6.03 -3.93 11.65
CA TYR A 274 6.11 -2.54 12.10
C TYR A 274 7.54 -1.98 12.09
N PHE A 275 8.56 -2.76 12.42
CA PHE A 275 9.95 -2.27 12.41
C PHE A 275 10.39 -1.87 11.00
N SER A 276 10.12 -2.71 10.00
CA SER A 276 10.42 -2.39 8.59
C SER A 276 9.69 -1.12 8.13
N LEU A 277 8.42 -0.97 8.53
CA LEU A 277 7.63 0.21 8.18
C LEU A 277 8.10 1.49 8.90
N VAL A 278 8.48 1.39 10.18
CA VAL A 278 9.06 2.52 10.93
C VAL A 278 10.34 2.99 10.26
N GLU A 279 11.23 2.07 9.86
CA GLU A 279 12.44 2.42 9.11
C GLU A 279 12.13 3.06 7.75
N THR A 280 11.14 2.52 7.04
CA THR A 280 10.70 3.08 5.75
C THR A 280 10.17 4.49 5.92
N TYR A 281 9.28 4.73 6.89
CA TYR A 281 8.74 6.07 7.16
C TYR A 281 9.82 7.04 7.65
N SER A 282 10.70 6.57 8.53
CA SER A 282 11.86 7.35 8.99
C SER A 282 12.72 7.83 7.82
N ASN A 283 13.00 6.95 6.85
CA ASN A 283 13.84 7.29 5.71
C ASN A 283 13.18 8.30 4.75
N PHE A 284 11.91 8.07 4.41
CA PHE A 284 11.23 8.87 3.39
C PHE A 284 10.65 10.18 3.91
N LEU A 285 10.11 10.17 5.13
CA LEU A 285 9.32 11.28 5.64
C LEU A 285 10.11 12.20 6.57
N ILE A 286 11.11 11.68 7.30
CA ILE A 286 11.74 12.36 8.41
C ILE A 286 13.11 12.95 8.01
N LYS A 287 13.40 14.17 8.47
CA LYS A 287 14.72 14.79 8.32
C LYS A 287 15.79 13.95 9.03
N PRO A 288 16.99 13.83 8.47
CA PRO A 288 18.04 12.96 9.01
C PRO A 288 18.33 13.17 10.50
N GLU A 289 18.34 14.42 10.97
CA GLU A 289 18.60 14.80 12.36
C GLU A 289 17.52 14.31 13.34
N TYR A 290 16.28 14.12 12.91
CA TYR A 290 15.18 13.67 13.75
C TYR A 290 14.87 12.16 13.64
N GLN A 291 15.51 11.42 12.73
CA GLN A 291 15.19 10.01 12.51
C GLN A 291 15.38 9.14 13.75
N GLY A 292 16.38 9.43 14.59
CA GLY A 292 16.60 8.74 15.86
C GLY A 292 15.45 8.94 16.83
N LEU A 293 15.03 10.20 17.04
CA LEU A 293 13.92 10.54 17.92
C LEU A 293 12.58 9.97 17.41
N PHE A 294 12.35 10.04 16.11
CA PHE A 294 11.16 9.45 15.47
C PHE A 294 11.05 7.96 15.79
N ARG A 295 12.12 7.19 15.58
CA ARG A 295 12.12 5.74 15.86
C ARG A 295 11.79 5.45 17.30
N ILE A 296 12.42 6.15 18.25
CA ILE A 296 12.17 5.98 19.68
C ILE A 296 10.71 6.28 20.01
N LYS A 297 10.21 7.44 19.60
CA LYS A 297 8.83 7.89 19.88
C LYS A 297 7.78 6.92 19.33
N ILE A 298 7.97 6.46 18.09
CA ILE A 298 7.02 5.52 17.47
C ILE A 298 7.10 4.13 18.12
N ILE A 299 8.31 3.61 18.40
CA ILE A 299 8.46 2.30 19.04
C ILE A 299 7.87 2.31 20.45
N GLU A 300 8.10 3.35 21.24
CA GLU A 300 7.49 3.51 22.56
C GLU A 300 5.95 3.52 22.47
N ALA A 301 5.38 4.23 21.50
CA ALA A 301 3.95 4.25 21.28
C ALA A 301 3.40 2.87 20.84
N LEU A 302 4.11 2.15 19.98
CA LEU A 302 3.73 0.78 19.56
C LEU A 302 3.75 -0.20 20.73
N VAL A 303 4.76 -0.10 21.61
CA VAL A 303 4.86 -0.92 22.83
C VAL A 303 3.77 -0.54 23.84
N GLY A 304 3.58 0.76 24.09
CA GLY A 304 2.56 1.25 25.03
C GLY A 304 1.14 0.82 24.62
N ASN A 305 0.86 0.78 23.34
CA ASN A 305 -0.42 0.29 22.79
C ASN A 305 -0.47 -1.24 22.58
N LYS A 306 0.53 -1.98 23.06
CA LYS A 306 0.63 -3.45 22.95
C LYS A 306 0.58 -3.99 21.53
N LEU A 307 0.97 -3.19 20.54
CA LEU A 307 1.08 -3.59 19.14
C LEU A 307 2.38 -4.36 18.87
N ILE A 308 3.39 -4.13 19.70
CA ILE A 308 4.64 -4.89 19.78
C ILE A 308 4.80 -5.38 21.22
N THR A 309 5.19 -6.64 21.40
CA THR A 309 5.44 -7.22 22.71
C THR A 309 6.87 -7.71 22.84
N TYR A 310 7.47 -7.51 24.01
CA TYR A 310 8.76 -8.10 24.33
C TYR A 310 8.58 -9.53 24.83
N THR A 311 9.23 -10.48 24.18
CA THR A 311 9.42 -11.81 24.76
C THR A 311 10.62 -11.75 25.70
N LYS A 312 10.39 -11.85 27.01
CA LYS A 312 11.52 -12.01 27.95
C LYS A 312 12.27 -13.29 27.57
N PRO A 313 13.59 -13.25 27.33
CA PRO A 313 14.36 -14.46 27.15
C PRO A 313 14.17 -15.35 28.38
N LYS A 314 13.96 -16.66 28.16
CA LYS A 314 13.95 -17.61 29.28
C LYS A 314 15.28 -17.49 30.01
N PRO A 315 15.32 -17.36 31.35
CA PRO A 315 16.58 -17.30 32.08
C PRO A 315 17.36 -18.57 31.75
N GLN A 316 18.49 -18.40 31.11
CA GLN A 316 19.43 -19.52 30.96
C GLN A 316 20.27 -19.62 32.24
N ARG A 317 20.25 -20.79 32.87
CA ARG A 317 21.21 -21.04 33.95
C ARG A 317 22.61 -21.14 33.34
N PHE A 318 23.51 -20.35 33.89
CA PHE A 318 24.94 -20.52 33.57
C PHE A 318 25.38 -21.89 34.04
N VAL A 319 25.77 -22.76 33.14
CA VAL A 319 26.31 -24.09 33.44
C VAL A 319 27.79 -24.06 33.10
N LEU A 320 28.63 -24.40 34.07
CA LEU A 320 30.05 -24.51 33.82
C LEU A 320 30.29 -25.64 32.79
N PRO A 321 31.21 -25.46 31.82
CA PRO A 321 31.57 -26.54 30.91
C PRO A 321 32.01 -27.77 31.67
N GLY A 322 31.39 -28.93 31.42
CA GLY A 322 31.67 -30.22 32.08
C GLY A 322 30.87 -30.54 33.36
N LYS A 323 29.83 -29.75 33.71
CA LYS A 323 28.84 -30.12 34.73
C LYS A 323 27.45 -30.08 34.09
N GLU A 324 27.03 -31.24 33.58
CA GLU A 324 25.62 -31.50 33.27
C GLU A 324 24.88 -31.92 34.55
#